data_6d3cfa7b80bff6956ae58b49c5eb0826
#
_entry.id   6d3cfa7b80bff6956ae58b49c5eb0826
#
_cell.length_a   1.000
_cell.length_b   1.000
_cell.length_c   1.000
_cell.angle_alpha   90.00
_cell.angle_beta   90.00
_cell.angle_gamma   90.00
#
_symmetry.space_group_name_H-M   'P 1'
#
loop_
_entity.id
_entity.type
_entity.pdbx_description
1 polymer ?
#
loop_
_entity_poly.entity_id
_entity_poly.type
_entity_poly.pdbx_seq_one_letter_code
_entity_poly.pdbx_strand_id
1 'polypeptide(L)'
;ENIPSSKICEANLSIEIEDFIQSSLYAKRQPRSFYKNFCELILDFDQVYNPDFSYSSLLQLFCNLLYDYHRDLDSPKDLLRSLKRRSFDDWQRYFSKMKNDHLNERRQHRYNESLNTKKLDKRLTELTESYEALLVVSIELSYIPNVNIQRVEDDLERFLRKVNRSKCGDDVLLLVWALEQGSKSKGYHCHITFIFDERDRIGAWTIANDMGELWEDITDGDGRYFNCHDRRYLQQYVENGVV
;
A
#
# COMPACT_ATOMS: atom_id res chain seq x y z
N GLU A 1 -9.11 13.10 31.08
CA GLU A 1 -8.34 11.90 30.71
C GLU A 1 -8.40 11.78 29.20
N ASN A 2 -7.34 12.23 28.52
CA ASN A 2 -7.20 12.09 27.07
C ASN A 2 -6.93 10.61 26.78
N ILE A 3 -7.93 9.90 26.26
CA ILE A 3 -7.72 8.64 25.55
C ILE A 3 -6.84 9.00 24.35
N PRO A 4 -5.65 8.40 24.20
CA PRO A 4 -4.85 8.64 23.00
C PRO A 4 -5.69 8.17 21.80
N SER A 5 -6.01 9.09 20.90
CA SER A 5 -6.66 8.75 19.64
C SER A 5 -5.76 7.73 18.97
N SER A 6 -6.25 6.51 18.79
CA SER A 6 -5.59 5.51 17.95
C SER A 6 -5.41 6.17 16.60
N LYS A 7 -4.17 6.48 16.21
CA LYS A 7 -3.90 7.06 14.88
C LYS A 7 -4.52 6.14 13.86
N ILE A 8 -5.49 6.65 13.11
CA ILE A 8 -6.15 5.91 12.04
C ILE A 8 -5.08 5.56 11.00
N CYS A 9 -5.03 4.30 10.61
CA CYS A 9 -4.16 3.85 9.54
C CYS A 9 -4.85 4.15 8.20
N GLU A 10 -4.36 5.15 7.48
CA GLU A 10 -4.88 5.56 6.17
C GLU A 10 -4.97 4.38 5.19
N ALA A 11 -3.91 3.55 5.14
CA ALA A 11 -3.87 2.38 4.29
C ALA A 11 -5.01 1.38 4.60
N ASN A 12 -5.22 1.07 5.87
CA ASN A 12 -6.27 0.15 6.27
C ASN A 12 -7.68 0.75 6.05
N LEU A 13 -7.84 2.02 6.37
CA LEU A 13 -9.12 2.72 6.20
C LEU A 13 -9.56 2.74 4.73
N SER A 14 -8.64 2.97 3.81
CA SER A 14 -8.95 2.95 2.37
C SER A 14 -9.48 1.59 1.92
N ILE A 15 -8.86 0.49 2.38
CA ILE A 15 -9.34 -0.88 2.11
C ILE A 15 -10.72 -1.10 2.75
N GLU A 16 -10.90 -0.69 4.00
CA GLU A 16 -12.19 -0.86 4.72
C GLU A 16 -13.34 -0.11 4.03
N ILE A 17 -13.08 1.08 3.51
CA ILE A 17 -14.06 1.86 2.73
C ILE A 17 -14.41 1.13 1.43
N GLU A 18 -13.43 0.67 0.67
CA GLU A 18 -13.68 -0.04 -0.58
C GLU A 18 -14.43 -1.35 -0.34
N ASP A 19 -14.06 -2.13 0.67
CA ASP A 19 -14.76 -3.35 1.08
C ASP A 19 -16.19 -3.06 1.54
N PHE A 20 -16.41 -1.98 2.30
CA PHE A 20 -17.74 -1.54 2.72
C PHE A 20 -18.63 -1.21 1.52
N ILE A 21 -18.13 -0.43 0.56
CA ILE A 21 -18.88 -0.08 -0.66
C ILE A 21 -19.19 -1.34 -1.47
N GLN A 22 -18.20 -2.19 -1.71
CA GLN A 22 -18.38 -3.40 -2.50
C GLN A 22 -19.36 -4.38 -1.83
N SER A 23 -19.20 -4.64 -0.53
CA SER A 23 -20.12 -5.50 0.21
C SER A 23 -21.55 -4.94 0.21
N SER A 24 -21.70 -3.62 0.32
CA SER A 24 -23.00 -2.96 0.28
C SER A 24 -23.65 -3.08 -1.10
N LEU A 25 -22.90 -2.93 -2.19
CA LEU A 25 -23.43 -3.06 -3.56
C LEU A 25 -24.02 -4.43 -3.86
N TYR A 26 -23.47 -5.49 -3.28
CA TYR A 26 -23.92 -6.87 -3.53
C TYR A 26 -24.84 -7.44 -2.44
N ALA A 27 -25.09 -6.68 -1.36
CA ALA A 27 -25.98 -7.12 -0.29
C ALA A 27 -27.43 -7.17 -0.75
N LYS A 28 -28.08 -8.32 -0.56
CA LYS A 28 -29.52 -8.51 -0.87
C LYS A 28 -30.45 -7.83 0.14
N ARG A 29 -29.96 -7.51 1.32
CA ARG A 29 -30.69 -6.86 2.41
C ARG A 29 -29.75 -5.93 3.16
N GLN A 30 -30.29 -4.86 3.74
CA GLN A 30 -29.54 -3.95 4.59
C GLN A 30 -28.91 -4.68 5.77
N PRO A 31 -27.55 -4.61 5.95
CA PRO A 31 -26.89 -5.10 7.15
C PRO A 31 -27.33 -4.32 8.40
N ARG A 32 -27.44 -4.98 9.55
CA ARG A 32 -27.90 -4.33 10.81
C ARG A 32 -27.02 -3.15 11.21
N SER A 33 -25.72 -3.21 10.99
CA SER A 33 -24.74 -2.18 11.34
C SER A 33 -24.50 -1.17 10.22
N PHE A 34 -25.18 -1.26 9.06
CA PHE A 34 -24.86 -0.47 7.86
C PHE A 34 -24.67 1.01 8.15
N TYR A 35 -25.66 1.69 8.72
CA TYR A 35 -25.57 3.14 8.96
C TYR A 35 -24.55 3.50 10.03
N LYS A 36 -24.35 2.64 11.03
CA LYS A 36 -23.34 2.85 12.07
C LYS A 36 -21.93 2.78 11.47
N ASN A 37 -21.63 1.69 10.77
CA ASN A 37 -20.33 1.50 10.13
C ASN A 37 -20.08 2.60 9.07
N PHE A 38 -21.11 2.98 8.30
CA PHE A 38 -21.00 4.03 7.30
C PHE A 38 -20.64 5.38 7.93
N CYS A 39 -21.30 5.74 9.03
CA CYS A 39 -21.02 6.96 9.79
C CYS A 39 -19.58 6.95 10.34
N GLU A 40 -19.13 5.84 10.95
CA GLU A 40 -17.79 5.68 11.47
C GLU A 40 -16.74 5.85 10.37
N LEU A 41 -16.91 5.18 9.23
CA LEU A 41 -15.98 5.29 8.10
C LEU A 41 -15.90 6.71 7.52
N ILE A 42 -17.00 7.46 7.47
CA ILE A 42 -16.98 8.86 7.01
C ILE A 42 -16.19 9.74 7.99
N LEU A 43 -16.41 9.57 9.30
CA LEU A 43 -15.72 10.35 10.33
C LEU A 43 -14.22 10.01 10.38
N ASP A 44 -13.88 8.74 10.22
CA ASP A 44 -12.49 8.30 10.17
C ASP A 44 -11.79 8.82 8.91
N PHE A 45 -12.49 8.82 7.77
CA PHE A 45 -11.95 9.34 6.52
C PHE A 45 -11.73 10.86 6.57
N ASP A 46 -12.63 11.62 7.21
CA ASP A 46 -12.45 13.06 7.43
C ASP A 46 -11.14 13.40 8.15
N GLN A 47 -10.69 12.54 9.08
CA GLN A 47 -9.44 12.76 9.82
C GLN A 47 -8.16 12.57 8.99
N VAL A 48 -8.23 11.81 7.91
CA VAL A 48 -7.07 11.48 7.05
C VAL A 48 -7.18 12.08 5.64
N TYR A 49 -8.34 12.66 5.31
CA TYR A 49 -8.58 13.24 4.00
C TYR A 49 -7.61 14.38 3.69
N ASN A 50 -6.97 14.30 2.53
CA ASN A 50 -6.12 15.36 2.00
C ASN A 50 -6.61 15.74 0.59
N PRO A 51 -7.05 16.99 0.38
CA PRO A 51 -7.56 17.45 -0.93
C PRO A 51 -6.52 17.43 -2.05
N ASP A 52 -5.23 17.38 -1.72
CA ASP A 52 -4.13 17.34 -2.69
C ASP A 52 -3.86 15.92 -3.22
N PHE A 53 -4.50 14.89 -2.61
CA PHE A 53 -4.33 13.51 -3.04
C PHE A 53 -5.31 13.10 -4.14
N SER A 54 -4.85 12.20 -4.99
CA SER A 54 -5.69 11.51 -5.97
C SER A 54 -6.25 10.22 -5.36
N TYR A 55 -7.55 10.14 -5.26
CA TYR A 55 -8.25 8.99 -4.68
C TYR A 55 -8.81 8.07 -5.76
N SER A 56 -8.91 6.76 -5.45
CA SER A 56 -9.61 5.80 -6.32
C SER A 56 -11.08 6.21 -6.50
N SER A 57 -11.71 5.74 -7.57
CA SER A 57 -13.11 6.09 -7.86
C SER A 57 -14.08 5.73 -6.73
N LEU A 58 -13.83 4.67 -5.96
CA LEU A 58 -14.65 4.34 -4.79
C LEU A 58 -14.40 5.29 -3.63
N LEU A 59 -13.15 5.63 -3.34
CA LEU A 59 -12.82 6.62 -2.31
C LEU A 59 -13.32 8.02 -2.69
N GLN A 60 -13.37 8.36 -3.98
CA GLN A 60 -13.95 9.62 -4.45
C GLN A 60 -15.42 9.79 -4.04
N LEU A 61 -16.17 8.69 -3.85
CA LEU A 61 -17.52 8.77 -3.26
C LEU A 61 -17.49 9.32 -1.83
N PHE A 62 -16.48 8.95 -1.05
CA PHE A 62 -16.31 9.45 0.32
C PHE A 62 -15.84 10.92 0.32
N CYS A 63 -14.97 11.33 -0.61
CA CYS A 63 -14.64 12.75 -0.78
C CYS A 63 -15.91 13.59 -1.03
N ASN A 64 -16.80 13.12 -1.90
CA ASN A 64 -18.07 13.78 -2.18
C ASN A 64 -18.99 13.80 -0.94
N LEU A 65 -18.98 12.74 -0.11
CA LEU A 65 -19.77 12.69 1.13
C LEU A 65 -19.25 13.68 2.17
N LEU A 66 -17.94 13.85 2.32
CA LEU A 66 -17.38 14.88 3.21
C LEU A 66 -17.88 16.27 2.81
N TYR A 67 -17.92 16.56 1.51
CA TYR A 67 -18.45 17.82 1.01
C TYR A 67 -19.95 17.95 1.26
N ASP A 68 -20.74 16.92 0.94
CA ASP A 68 -22.21 16.93 1.07
C ASP A 68 -22.66 17.05 2.53
N TYR A 69 -21.92 16.44 3.46
CA TYR A 69 -22.27 16.36 4.89
C TYR A 69 -21.35 17.21 5.79
N HIS A 70 -20.58 18.15 5.23
CA HIS A 70 -19.59 18.95 5.98
C HIS A 70 -20.14 19.60 7.27
N ARG A 71 -21.44 19.94 7.32
CA ARG A 71 -22.10 20.53 8.51
C ARG A 71 -22.42 19.52 9.60
N ASP A 72 -22.45 18.25 9.28
CA ASP A 72 -22.85 17.18 10.18
C ASP A 72 -21.62 16.44 10.75
N LEU A 73 -20.40 16.69 10.23
CA LEU A 73 -19.17 15.97 10.62
C LEU A 73 -18.79 16.20 12.08
N ASP A 74 -19.07 17.36 12.66
CA ASP A 74 -18.79 17.67 14.07
C ASP A 74 -19.66 16.87 15.05
N SER A 75 -20.76 16.25 14.58
CA SER A 75 -21.71 15.52 15.41
C SER A 75 -22.03 14.15 14.82
N PRO A 76 -21.45 13.06 15.36
CA PRO A 76 -21.75 11.70 14.90
C PRO A 76 -23.27 11.37 14.91
N LYS A 77 -24.02 11.97 15.85
CA LYS A 77 -25.48 11.77 15.95
C LYS A 77 -26.22 12.45 14.78
N ASP A 78 -25.77 13.64 14.39
CA ASP A 78 -26.42 14.40 13.31
C ASP A 78 -26.03 13.79 11.96
N LEU A 79 -24.79 13.42 11.74
CA LEU A 79 -24.36 12.67 10.58
C LEU A 79 -25.16 11.36 10.42
N LEU A 80 -25.25 10.56 11.47
CA LEU A 80 -26.03 9.32 11.46
C LEU A 80 -27.53 9.57 11.12
N ARG A 81 -28.11 10.65 11.65
CA ARG A 81 -29.49 11.05 11.35
C ARG A 81 -29.65 11.44 9.88
N SER A 82 -28.70 12.20 9.35
CA SER A 82 -28.70 12.64 7.95
C SER A 82 -28.51 11.47 6.98
N LEU A 83 -27.61 10.54 7.28
CA LEU A 83 -27.42 9.33 6.49
C LEU A 83 -28.69 8.46 6.43
N LYS A 84 -29.44 8.34 7.55
CA LYS A 84 -30.68 7.58 7.64
C LYS A 84 -31.87 8.21 6.89
N ARG A 85 -31.76 9.46 6.38
CA ARG A 85 -32.80 10.07 5.53
C ARG A 85 -32.89 9.41 4.15
N ARG A 86 -31.83 8.74 3.71
CA ARG A 86 -31.81 7.93 2.48
C ARG A 86 -31.96 6.45 2.84
N SER A 87 -32.73 5.72 2.06
CA SER A 87 -32.89 4.27 2.21
C SER A 87 -31.59 3.54 1.84
N PHE A 88 -31.48 2.28 2.22
CA PHE A 88 -30.35 1.43 1.81
C PHE A 88 -30.27 1.29 0.28
N ASP A 89 -31.41 1.16 -0.41
CA ASP A 89 -31.46 1.07 -1.87
C ASP A 89 -30.99 2.37 -2.54
N ASP A 90 -31.24 3.55 -1.92
CA ASP A 90 -30.69 4.82 -2.40
C ASP A 90 -29.17 4.87 -2.27
N TRP A 91 -28.65 4.32 -1.19
CA TRP A 91 -27.21 4.22 -1.00
C TRP A 91 -26.56 3.23 -1.97
N GLN A 92 -27.19 2.10 -2.24
CA GLN A 92 -26.71 1.17 -3.28
C GLN A 92 -26.69 1.85 -4.66
N ARG A 93 -27.71 2.64 -4.99
CA ARG A 93 -27.73 3.44 -6.23
C ARG A 93 -26.63 4.49 -6.25
N TYR A 94 -26.36 5.14 -5.12
CA TYR A 94 -25.28 6.11 -5.00
C TYR A 94 -23.92 5.44 -5.23
N PHE A 95 -23.63 4.33 -4.56
CA PHE A 95 -22.38 3.59 -4.73
C PHE A 95 -22.21 3.03 -6.15
N SER A 96 -23.29 2.66 -6.80
CA SER A 96 -23.26 2.13 -8.17
C SER A 96 -22.76 3.13 -9.22
N LYS A 97 -22.80 4.43 -8.93
CA LYS A 97 -22.36 5.47 -9.87
C LYS A 97 -20.89 5.31 -10.29
N MET A 98 -20.02 4.89 -9.38
CA MET A 98 -18.60 4.72 -9.64
C MET A 98 -18.21 3.29 -10.00
N LYS A 99 -19.18 2.36 -10.12
CA LYS A 99 -18.90 0.95 -10.40
C LYS A 99 -18.12 0.76 -11.70
N ASN A 100 -18.52 1.47 -12.76
CA ASN A 100 -17.84 1.34 -14.06
C ASN A 100 -16.45 1.94 -14.04
N ASP A 101 -16.28 3.08 -13.37
CA ASP A 101 -14.97 3.74 -13.24
C ASP A 101 -14.01 2.85 -12.44
N HIS A 102 -14.45 2.28 -11.32
CA HIS A 102 -13.69 1.31 -10.56
C HIS A 102 -13.30 0.06 -11.39
N LEU A 103 -14.22 -0.47 -12.21
CA LEU A 103 -13.90 -1.59 -13.10
C LEU A 103 -12.87 -1.20 -14.16
N ASN A 104 -12.93 0.02 -14.68
CA ASN A 104 -11.96 0.53 -15.66
C ASN A 104 -10.59 0.75 -15.02
N GLU A 105 -10.53 1.34 -13.81
CA GLU A 105 -9.30 1.46 -13.02
C GLU A 105 -8.64 0.08 -12.83
N ARG A 106 -9.39 -0.92 -12.37
CA ARG A 106 -8.87 -2.28 -12.18
C ARG A 106 -8.36 -2.92 -13.49
N ARG A 107 -9.02 -2.65 -14.62
CA ARG A 107 -8.55 -3.12 -15.94
C ARG A 107 -7.25 -2.43 -16.32
N GLN A 108 -7.15 -1.11 -16.09
CA GLN A 108 -5.95 -0.34 -16.39
C GLN A 108 -4.78 -0.79 -15.52
N HIS A 109 -5.00 -1.03 -14.22
CA HIS A 109 -3.98 -1.58 -13.33
C HIS A 109 -3.45 -2.93 -13.83
N ARG A 110 -4.33 -3.89 -14.15
CA ARG A 110 -3.91 -5.19 -14.69
C ARG A 110 -3.17 -5.08 -16.02
N TYR A 111 -3.59 -4.16 -16.88
CA TYR A 111 -2.89 -3.91 -18.13
C TYR A 111 -1.48 -3.37 -17.90
N ASN A 112 -1.33 -2.38 -17.04
CA ASN A 112 -0.03 -1.82 -16.67
C ASN A 112 0.87 -2.87 -16.01
N GLU A 113 0.33 -3.68 -15.10
CA GLU A 113 1.01 -4.81 -14.48
C GLU A 113 1.54 -5.80 -15.54
N SER A 114 0.68 -6.20 -16.50
CA SER A 114 1.10 -7.08 -17.61
C SER A 114 2.22 -6.47 -18.46
N LEU A 115 2.19 -5.15 -18.71
CA LEU A 115 3.26 -4.46 -19.44
C LEU A 115 4.57 -4.44 -18.62
N ASN A 116 4.48 -4.17 -17.32
CA ASN A 116 5.66 -4.15 -16.44
C ASN A 116 6.28 -5.55 -16.32
N THR A 117 5.46 -6.59 -16.18
CA THR A 117 5.91 -7.99 -16.16
C THR A 117 6.68 -8.33 -17.45
N LYS A 118 6.14 -8.00 -18.63
CA LYS A 118 6.83 -8.24 -19.90
C LYS A 118 8.17 -7.51 -20.03
N LYS A 119 8.25 -6.26 -19.53
CA LYS A 119 9.51 -5.50 -19.53
C LYS A 119 10.52 -6.14 -18.58
N LEU A 120 10.07 -6.58 -17.41
CA LEU A 120 10.90 -7.26 -16.43
C LEU A 120 11.43 -8.59 -16.98
N ASP A 121 10.57 -9.44 -17.55
CA ASP A 121 10.94 -10.71 -18.16
C ASP A 121 12.00 -10.53 -19.25
N LYS A 122 11.80 -9.54 -20.13
CA LYS A 122 12.79 -9.21 -21.16
C LYS A 122 14.12 -8.82 -20.54
N ARG A 123 14.12 -7.96 -19.51
CA ARG A 123 15.35 -7.51 -18.87
C ARG A 123 16.06 -8.62 -18.13
N LEU A 124 15.33 -9.49 -17.45
CA LEU A 124 15.87 -10.67 -16.79
C LEU A 124 16.52 -11.64 -17.80
N THR A 125 15.87 -11.88 -18.95
CA THR A 125 16.42 -12.70 -20.03
C THR A 125 17.75 -12.12 -20.54
N GLU A 126 17.81 -10.81 -20.83
CA GLU A 126 19.05 -10.13 -21.25
C GLU A 126 20.18 -10.30 -20.22
N LEU A 127 19.86 -10.20 -18.92
CA LEU A 127 20.84 -10.35 -17.85
C LEU A 127 21.34 -11.81 -17.75
N THR A 128 20.44 -12.80 -17.80
CA THR A 128 20.83 -14.22 -17.75
C THR A 128 21.60 -14.69 -18.97
N GLU A 129 21.48 -14.02 -20.11
CA GLU A 129 22.30 -14.26 -21.30
C GLU A 129 23.70 -13.59 -21.22
N SER A 130 23.79 -12.49 -20.45
CA SER A 130 25.02 -11.65 -20.39
C SER A 130 25.95 -12.00 -19.23
N TYR A 131 25.45 -12.63 -18.18
CA TYR A 131 26.16 -12.92 -16.95
C TYR A 131 26.10 -14.41 -16.61
N GLU A 132 27.22 -15.00 -16.18
CA GLU A 132 27.30 -16.42 -15.80
C GLU A 132 26.51 -16.71 -14.52
N ALA A 133 26.52 -15.77 -13.58
CA ALA A 133 25.79 -15.87 -12.32
C ALA A 133 25.31 -14.49 -11.87
N LEU A 134 24.09 -14.44 -11.32
CA LEU A 134 23.46 -13.23 -10.81
C LEU A 134 23.20 -13.37 -9.32
N LEU A 135 23.59 -12.36 -8.53
CA LEU A 135 23.24 -12.25 -7.14
C LEU A 135 21.92 -11.47 -7.02
N VAL A 136 20.88 -12.12 -6.52
CA VAL A 136 19.57 -11.51 -6.25
C VAL A 136 19.48 -11.18 -4.77
N VAL A 137 19.23 -9.91 -4.46
CA VAL A 137 19.09 -9.40 -3.09
C VAL A 137 17.68 -8.80 -2.92
N SER A 138 16.92 -9.36 -1.98
CA SER A 138 15.54 -8.91 -1.72
C SER A 138 15.38 -8.45 -0.28
N ILE A 139 14.67 -7.33 -0.11
CA ILE A 139 14.29 -6.77 1.19
C ILE A 139 12.82 -6.32 1.14
N GLU A 140 12.16 -6.35 2.29
CA GLU A 140 10.86 -5.72 2.50
C GLU A 140 11.06 -4.53 3.45
N LEU A 141 10.62 -3.34 3.04
CA LEU A 141 10.66 -2.12 3.83
C LEU A 141 9.26 -1.80 4.33
N SER A 142 9.14 -1.39 5.58
CA SER A 142 7.86 -1.10 6.23
C SER A 142 8.03 -0.01 7.28
N TYR A 143 6.95 0.32 8.00
CA TYR A 143 6.96 1.29 9.11
C TYR A 143 6.35 0.68 10.36
N ILE A 144 6.82 1.12 11.55
CA ILE A 144 6.20 0.77 12.82
C ILE A 144 4.90 1.55 13.03
N PRO A 145 4.92 2.89 12.95
CA PRO A 145 3.72 3.68 13.12
C PRO A 145 2.91 3.77 11.82
N ASN A 146 1.65 4.15 11.97
CA ASN A 146 0.84 4.51 10.83
C ASN A 146 1.39 5.80 10.21
N VAL A 147 1.83 5.72 8.96
CA VAL A 147 2.30 6.85 8.16
C VAL A 147 1.34 7.11 7.02
N ASN A 148 1.27 8.35 6.55
CA ASN A 148 0.50 8.69 5.35
C ASN A 148 1.30 8.37 4.09
N ILE A 149 0.61 8.26 2.96
CA ILE A 149 1.22 7.90 1.68
C ILE A 149 2.29 8.91 1.24
N GLN A 150 2.10 10.20 1.49
CA GLN A 150 3.07 11.22 1.11
C GLN A 150 4.43 10.99 1.76
N ARG A 151 4.45 10.69 3.08
CA ARG A 151 5.70 10.37 3.78
C ARG A 151 6.36 9.11 3.20
N VAL A 152 5.56 8.10 2.86
CA VAL A 152 6.08 6.87 2.24
C VAL A 152 6.76 7.16 0.91
N GLU A 153 6.14 7.97 0.07
CA GLU A 153 6.69 8.37 -1.24
C GLU A 153 7.98 9.18 -1.06
N ASP A 154 7.99 10.17 -0.16
CA ASP A 154 9.15 11.02 0.12
C ASP A 154 10.34 10.20 0.65
N ASP A 155 10.10 9.28 1.59
CA ASP A 155 11.13 8.42 2.18
C ASP A 155 11.66 7.42 1.16
N LEU A 156 10.78 6.81 0.35
CA LEU A 156 11.17 5.88 -0.71
C LEU A 156 12.00 6.59 -1.79
N GLU A 157 11.62 7.80 -2.19
CA GLU A 157 12.40 8.60 -3.14
C GLU A 157 13.78 8.93 -2.58
N ARG A 158 13.86 9.31 -1.30
CA ARG A 158 15.15 9.55 -0.62
C ARG A 158 16.02 8.29 -0.58
N PHE A 159 15.39 7.14 -0.27
CA PHE A 159 16.07 5.85 -0.26
C PHE A 159 16.65 5.52 -1.64
N LEU A 160 15.84 5.51 -2.68
CA LEU A 160 16.26 5.21 -4.05
C LEU A 160 17.36 6.15 -4.54
N ARG A 161 17.28 7.45 -4.20
CA ARG A 161 18.34 8.43 -4.53
C ARG A 161 19.66 8.12 -3.81
N LYS A 162 19.61 7.75 -2.52
CA LYS A 162 20.83 7.39 -1.77
C LYS A 162 21.46 6.09 -2.28
N VAL A 163 20.63 5.07 -2.57
CA VAL A 163 21.10 3.82 -3.18
C VAL A 163 21.82 4.11 -4.50
N ASN A 164 21.18 4.85 -5.42
CA ASN A 164 21.76 5.18 -6.73
C ASN A 164 23.07 5.99 -6.67
N ARG A 165 23.33 6.69 -5.57
CA ARG A 165 24.58 7.45 -5.35
C ARG A 165 25.62 6.70 -4.53
N SER A 166 25.32 5.52 -4.07
CA SER A 166 26.22 4.68 -3.30
C SER A 166 27.11 3.83 -4.22
N LYS A 167 28.24 3.37 -3.71
CA LYS A 167 29.07 2.39 -4.44
C LYS A 167 28.31 1.10 -4.76
N CYS A 168 27.32 0.74 -3.93
CA CYS A 168 26.46 -0.38 -4.21
C CYS A 168 25.57 -0.12 -5.42
N GLY A 169 25.09 1.12 -5.57
CA GLY A 169 24.25 1.53 -6.71
C GLY A 169 24.94 1.49 -8.05
N ASP A 170 26.24 1.82 -8.11
CA ASP A 170 27.03 1.78 -9.35
C ASP A 170 27.08 0.39 -9.98
N ASP A 171 26.92 -0.65 -9.17
CA ASP A 171 27.04 -2.05 -9.59
C ASP A 171 25.68 -2.77 -9.72
N VAL A 172 24.56 -2.07 -9.47
CA VAL A 172 23.20 -2.62 -9.62
C VAL A 172 22.86 -2.77 -11.11
N LEU A 173 22.73 -4.01 -11.57
CA LEU A 173 22.32 -4.31 -12.95
C LEU A 173 20.83 -4.07 -13.18
N LEU A 174 20.03 -4.35 -12.15
CA LEU A 174 18.58 -4.12 -12.16
C LEU A 174 18.08 -3.89 -10.74
N LEU A 175 17.26 -2.86 -10.57
CA LEU A 175 16.50 -2.57 -9.37
C LEU A 175 15.00 -2.64 -9.70
N VAL A 176 14.27 -3.45 -8.96
CA VAL A 176 12.81 -3.58 -9.07
C VAL A 176 12.20 -3.33 -7.71
N TRP A 177 11.11 -2.59 -7.68
CA TRP A 177 10.38 -2.37 -6.44
C TRP A 177 8.87 -2.32 -6.68
N ALA A 178 8.11 -2.68 -5.64
CA ALA A 178 6.67 -2.60 -5.60
C ALA A 178 6.23 -2.07 -4.24
N LEU A 179 5.48 -0.97 -4.25
CA LEU A 179 4.81 -0.45 -3.07
C LEU A 179 3.45 -1.13 -2.95
N GLU A 180 3.20 -1.71 -1.80
CA GLU A 180 1.96 -2.41 -1.51
C GLU A 180 1.25 -1.82 -0.30
N GLN A 181 -0.06 -1.86 -0.34
CA GLN A 181 -0.93 -1.54 0.77
C GLN A 181 -1.37 -2.84 1.44
N GLY A 182 -0.79 -3.13 2.60
CA GLY A 182 -1.04 -4.39 3.29
C GLY A 182 -2.41 -4.45 3.96
N SER A 183 -2.98 -5.66 4.06
CA SER A 183 -4.22 -5.89 4.80
C SER A 183 -4.02 -5.72 6.31
N LYS A 184 -5.01 -5.15 6.98
CA LYS A 184 -5.32 -5.05 8.43
C LYS A 184 -4.21 -4.78 9.46
N SER A 185 -2.91 -4.98 9.20
CA SER A 185 -1.86 -4.71 10.20
C SER A 185 -0.51 -4.29 9.64
N LYS A 186 -0.30 -4.42 8.34
CA LYS A 186 1.02 -4.15 7.73
C LYS A 186 1.20 -2.70 7.27
N GLY A 187 0.10 -1.92 7.06
CA GLY A 187 0.20 -0.59 6.49
C GLY A 187 0.86 -0.59 5.10
N TYR A 188 1.53 0.50 4.76
CA TYR A 188 2.32 0.57 3.54
C TYR A 188 3.63 -0.19 3.72
N HIS A 189 3.99 -1.02 2.74
CA HIS A 189 5.27 -1.71 2.68
C HIS A 189 5.77 -1.80 1.24
N CYS A 190 7.08 -1.86 1.08
CA CYS A 190 7.72 -1.87 -0.21
C CYS A 190 8.64 -3.08 -0.34
N HIS A 191 8.41 -3.92 -1.33
CA HIS A 191 9.32 -4.99 -1.72
C HIS A 191 10.35 -4.43 -2.69
N ILE A 192 11.63 -4.63 -2.40
CA ILE A 192 12.72 -4.18 -3.26
C ILE A 192 13.62 -5.35 -3.57
N THR A 193 13.97 -5.51 -4.84
CA THR A 193 14.90 -6.51 -5.32
C THR A 193 16.01 -5.85 -6.14
N PHE A 194 17.23 -6.11 -5.77
CA PHE A 194 18.44 -5.71 -6.47
C PHE A 194 19.06 -6.93 -7.15
N ILE A 195 19.55 -6.77 -8.36
CA ILE A 195 20.28 -7.80 -9.09
C ILE A 195 21.67 -7.27 -9.42
N PHE A 196 22.70 -8.06 -9.10
CA PHE A 196 24.11 -7.77 -9.30
C PHE A 196 24.80 -8.90 -10.10
N ASP A 197 25.99 -8.63 -10.62
CA ASP A 197 26.92 -9.69 -11.02
C ASP A 197 27.45 -10.36 -9.74
N GLU A 198 27.38 -11.69 -9.63
CA GLU A 198 27.83 -12.42 -8.43
C GLU A 198 29.34 -12.35 -8.22
N ARG A 199 30.14 -12.19 -9.30
CA ARG A 199 31.61 -12.37 -9.29
C ARG A 199 32.38 -11.47 -8.32
N ASP A 200 31.82 -10.31 -7.97
CA ASP A 200 32.52 -9.26 -7.22
C ASP A 200 31.85 -8.89 -5.89
N ARG A 201 30.99 -9.78 -5.30
CA ARG A 201 30.09 -9.33 -4.25
C ARG A 201 30.23 -10.00 -2.88
N ILE A 202 30.06 -9.16 -1.87
CA ILE A 202 29.72 -9.54 -0.50
C ILE A 202 28.34 -10.20 -0.53
N GLY A 203 28.11 -11.22 0.28
CA GLY A 203 26.88 -12.03 0.23
C GLY A 203 25.57 -11.24 0.36
N ALA A 204 24.51 -11.76 -0.23
CA ALA A 204 23.18 -11.14 -0.28
C ALA A 204 22.67 -10.64 1.08
N TRP A 205 22.96 -11.39 2.15
CA TRP A 205 22.55 -11.02 3.51
C TRP A 205 23.14 -9.66 3.96
N THR A 206 24.42 -9.42 3.69
CA THR A 206 25.11 -8.19 4.08
C THR A 206 24.54 -6.99 3.31
N ILE A 207 24.37 -7.13 1.99
CA ILE A 207 23.81 -6.06 1.16
C ILE A 207 22.39 -5.73 1.62
N ALA A 208 21.55 -6.74 1.86
CA ALA A 208 20.18 -6.53 2.34
C ALA A 208 20.15 -5.86 3.72
N ASN A 209 21.09 -6.19 4.60
CA ASN A 209 21.21 -5.56 5.91
C ASN A 209 21.62 -4.08 5.79
N ASP A 210 22.65 -3.77 5.00
CA ASP A 210 23.11 -2.39 4.78
C ASP A 210 21.98 -1.52 4.18
N MET A 211 21.21 -2.08 3.25
CA MET A 211 20.04 -1.38 2.68
C MET A 211 18.92 -1.20 3.71
N GLY A 212 18.71 -2.18 4.57
CA GLY A 212 17.74 -2.08 5.66
C GLY A 212 18.14 -1.03 6.70
N GLU A 213 19.40 -0.98 7.13
CA GLU A 213 19.92 0.05 8.03
C GLU A 213 19.81 1.44 7.40
N LEU A 214 20.10 1.58 6.11
CA LEU A 214 19.88 2.82 5.38
C LEU A 214 18.42 3.27 5.41
N TRP A 215 17.48 2.34 5.33
CA TRP A 215 16.05 2.66 5.45
C TRP A 215 15.68 3.16 6.84
N GLU A 216 16.18 2.51 7.90
CA GLU A 216 15.95 2.96 9.27
C GLU A 216 16.51 4.37 9.50
N ASP A 217 17.69 4.67 8.95
CA ASP A 217 18.30 6.01 9.02
C ASP A 217 17.47 7.08 8.28
N ILE A 218 16.95 6.75 7.09
CA ILE A 218 16.17 7.69 6.27
C ILE A 218 14.84 8.03 6.95
N THR A 219 14.26 7.07 7.64
CA THR A 219 12.95 7.19 8.30
C THR A 219 13.04 7.66 9.74
N ASP A 220 14.23 8.09 10.19
CA ASP A 220 14.49 8.53 11.57
C ASP A 220 14.11 7.47 12.63
N GLY A 221 14.29 6.18 12.30
CA GLY A 221 14.00 5.04 13.15
C GLY A 221 12.54 4.57 13.18
N ASP A 222 11.65 5.20 12.42
CA ASP A 222 10.26 4.75 12.26
C ASP A 222 10.14 3.59 11.25
N GLY A 223 11.13 3.43 10.38
CA GLY A 223 11.20 2.33 9.43
C GLY A 223 11.56 1.01 10.07
N ARG A 224 11.16 -0.05 9.39
CA ARG A 224 11.56 -1.43 9.66
C ARG A 224 11.87 -2.11 8.35
N TYR A 225 12.77 -3.06 8.40
CA TYR A 225 13.04 -3.89 7.24
C TYR A 225 13.02 -5.37 7.59
N PHE A 226 12.74 -6.16 6.59
CA PHE A 226 12.86 -7.60 6.65
C PHE A 226 13.90 -8.05 5.63
N ASN A 227 14.98 -8.68 6.13
CA ASN A 227 16.00 -9.24 5.28
C ASN A 227 15.57 -10.64 4.81
N CYS A 228 15.21 -10.75 3.53
CA CYS A 228 14.75 -12.03 2.95
C CYS A 228 15.85 -13.12 2.90
N HIS A 229 17.11 -12.74 3.17
CA HIS A 229 18.28 -13.67 3.21
C HIS A 229 18.65 -14.10 4.63
N ASP A 230 17.85 -13.77 5.65
CA ASP A 230 18.08 -14.27 7.00
C ASP A 230 17.86 -15.79 7.04
N ARG A 231 18.89 -16.53 7.48
CA ARG A 231 18.90 -18.01 7.50
C ARG A 231 17.71 -18.62 8.22
N ARG A 232 17.16 -17.92 9.23
CA ARG A 232 15.98 -18.38 9.99
C ARG A 232 14.74 -18.50 9.11
N TYR A 233 14.65 -17.68 8.06
CA TYR A 233 13.51 -17.67 7.13
C TYR A 233 13.77 -18.54 5.90
N LEU A 234 15.03 -18.61 5.41
CA LEU A 234 15.38 -19.51 4.31
C LEU A 234 15.06 -20.96 4.62
N GLN A 235 15.24 -21.41 5.87
CA GLN A 235 14.84 -22.75 6.29
C GLN A 235 13.33 -22.99 6.17
N GLN A 236 12.51 -22.01 6.51
CA GLN A 236 11.06 -22.11 6.37
C GLN A 236 10.60 -22.21 4.91
N TYR A 237 11.27 -21.53 3.99
CA TYR A 237 10.96 -21.63 2.55
C TYR A 237 11.29 -23.03 2.01
N VAL A 238 12.43 -23.62 2.41
CA VAL A 238 12.83 -24.98 2.03
C VAL A 238 11.84 -26.00 2.59
N GLU A 239 11.46 -25.89 3.86
CA GLU A 239 10.50 -26.79 4.53
C GLU A 239 9.10 -26.71 3.90
N ASN A 240 8.70 -25.55 3.38
CA ASN A 240 7.41 -25.34 2.73
C ASN A 240 7.41 -25.60 1.22
N GLY A 241 8.55 -26.06 0.66
CA GLY A 241 8.64 -26.43 -0.77
C GLY A 241 8.57 -25.23 -1.73
N VAL A 242 8.99 -24.05 -1.29
CA VAL A 242 8.96 -22.80 -2.09
C VAL A 242 10.30 -22.55 -2.82
N VAL A 243 11.25 -23.46 -2.70
CA VAL A 243 12.56 -23.45 -3.42
C VAL A 243 12.71 -24.76 -4.17
#